data_a78420db2ff8d99363d14d909cb2e863
#
_entry.id   a78420db2ff8d99363d14d909cb2e863
#
_cell.length_a   1.000
_cell.length_b   1.000
_cell.length_c   1.000
_cell.angle_alpha   90.00
_cell.angle_beta   90.00
_cell.angle_gamma   90.00
#
_symmetry.space_group_name_H-M   'P 1'
#
loop_
_entity.id
_entity.type
_entity.pdbx_description
1 polymer ?
#
loop_
_entity_poly.entity_id
_entity_poly.type
_entity_poly.pdbx_seq_one_letter_code
_entity_poly.pdbx_strand_id
1 'polypeptide(L)'
;MRPIALWLVARPWNGIIGLAFALVIPLVASIASAAVVAFLVLANGARTALLQAAAAVLIASGLAMLLGGSGWPLLSTAVVICLPCLLLAMVIVRTKSMSFAVQVSVIVAVVATVGFHLLVADPVALWNGVIDQSIAILRDV
;
A
#
# COMPACT_ATOMS: atom_id res chain seq x y z
N MET A 1 6.52 21.34 3.10
CA MET A 1 5.92 20.22 2.33
C MET A 1 5.90 20.45 0.80
N ARG A 2 5.81 21.68 0.30
CA ARG A 2 5.88 21.96 -1.16
C ARG A 2 7.09 21.34 -1.90
N PRO A 3 8.34 21.36 -1.37
CA PRO A 3 9.50 20.85 -2.13
C PRO A 3 9.45 19.34 -2.39
N ILE A 4 8.97 18.54 -1.44
CA ILE A 4 8.88 17.08 -1.60
C ILE A 4 7.82 16.70 -2.66
N ALA A 5 6.67 17.37 -2.64
CA ALA A 5 5.62 17.13 -3.62
C ALA A 5 6.07 17.49 -5.04
N LEU A 6 6.75 18.64 -5.20
CA LEU A 6 7.31 19.05 -6.47
C LEU A 6 8.42 18.08 -6.96
N TRP A 7 9.25 17.59 -6.05
CA TRP A 7 10.29 16.60 -6.38
C TRP A 7 9.68 15.27 -6.88
N LEU A 8 8.63 14.77 -6.24
CA LEU A 8 7.94 13.53 -6.63
C LEU A 8 7.38 13.59 -8.05
N VAL A 9 6.89 14.77 -8.48
CA VAL A 9 6.25 14.94 -9.80
C VAL A 9 7.26 15.36 -10.89
N ALA A 10 8.39 15.93 -10.50
CA ALA A 10 9.37 16.48 -11.43
C ALA A 10 9.92 15.45 -12.44
N ARG A 11 10.04 14.19 -12.01
CA ARG A 11 10.46 13.08 -12.89
C ARG A 11 9.73 11.79 -12.49
N PRO A 12 9.38 10.92 -13.44
CA PRO A 12 8.70 9.65 -13.15
C PRO A 12 9.50 8.73 -12.21
N TRP A 13 10.82 8.77 -12.27
CA TRP A 13 11.71 8.03 -11.38
C TRP A 13 11.63 8.46 -9.93
N ASN A 14 11.38 9.74 -9.66
CA ASN A 14 11.27 10.26 -8.30
C ASN A 14 10.04 9.66 -7.58
N GLY A 15 8.93 9.50 -8.31
CA GLY A 15 7.75 8.83 -7.79
C GLY A 15 8.01 7.36 -7.42
N ILE A 16 8.76 6.64 -8.26
CA ILE A 16 9.14 5.24 -8.02
C ILE A 16 10.05 5.13 -6.80
N ILE A 17 11.09 5.96 -6.72
CA ILE A 17 12.05 5.98 -5.59
C ILE A 17 11.33 6.37 -4.29
N GLY A 18 10.50 7.41 -4.33
CA GLY A 18 9.74 7.85 -3.16
C GLY A 18 8.79 6.78 -2.62
N LEU A 19 8.12 6.06 -3.51
CA LEU A 19 7.22 4.97 -3.13
C LEU A 19 7.99 3.74 -2.64
N ALA A 20 9.08 3.36 -3.31
CA ALA A 20 9.92 2.25 -2.87
C ALA A 20 10.50 2.51 -1.48
N PHE A 21 10.97 3.74 -1.22
CA PHE A 21 11.47 4.14 0.09
C PHE A 21 10.36 4.13 1.16
N ALA A 22 9.17 4.62 0.81
CA ALA A 22 8.03 4.60 1.72
C ALA A 22 7.61 3.17 2.11
N LEU A 23 7.71 2.20 1.19
CA LEU A 23 7.38 0.79 1.45
C LEU A 23 8.39 0.08 2.35
N VAL A 24 9.65 0.54 2.38
CA VAL A 24 10.74 -0.10 3.16
C VAL A 24 10.69 0.30 4.63
N ILE A 25 10.08 1.45 4.99
CA ILE A 25 10.02 1.93 6.39
C ILE A 25 8.80 1.32 7.10
N PRO A 26 8.94 0.33 8.00
CA PRO A 26 7.80 -0.46 8.50
C PRO A 26 6.74 0.36 9.22
N LEU A 27 7.15 1.34 10.05
CA LEU A 27 6.25 2.14 10.89
C LEU A 27 5.38 3.13 10.11
N VAL A 28 5.88 3.61 8.97
CA VAL A 28 5.24 4.68 8.19
C VAL A 28 4.77 4.16 6.83
N ALA A 29 5.12 2.91 6.49
CA ALA A 29 4.90 2.30 5.18
C ALA A 29 3.46 2.42 4.71
N SER A 30 2.48 2.12 5.56
CA SER A 30 1.08 2.13 5.19
C SER A 30 0.57 3.54 4.88
N ILE A 31 0.87 4.51 5.74
CA ILE A 31 0.37 5.89 5.59
C ILE A 31 1.14 6.62 4.49
N ALA A 32 2.48 6.52 4.50
CA ALA A 32 3.31 7.21 3.54
C ALA A 32 3.13 6.69 2.11
N SER A 33 3.10 5.37 1.92
CA SER A 33 2.87 4.77 0.60
C SER A 33 1.47 5.07 0.06
N ALA A 34 0.43 5.02 0.92
CA ALA A 34 -0.91 5.41 0.54
C ALA A 34 -0.99 6.87 0.09
N ALA A 35 -0.36 7.78 0.85
CA ALA A 35 -0.31 9.20 0.51
C ALA A 35 0.46 9.45 -0.81
N VAL A 36 1.61 8.80 -1.01
CA VAL A 36 2.39 8.91 -2.25
C VAL A 36 1.60 8.38 -3.44
N VAL A 37 0.96 7.21 -3.32
CA VAL A 37 0.13 6.64 -4.40
C VAL A 37 -1.03 7.56 -4.75
N ALA A 38 -1.78 8.04 -3.75
CA ALA A 38 -2.88 8.97 -3.98
C ALA A 38 -2.40 10.26 -4.68
N PHE A 39 -1.28 10.81 -4.23
CA PHE A 39 -0.67 12.00 -4.84
C PHE A 39 -0.24 11.76 -6.29
N LEU A 40 0.40 10.62 -6.59
CA LEU A 40 0.82 10.27 -7.95
C LEU A 40 -0.38 10.10 -8.89
N VAL A 41 -1.49 9.52 -8.41
CA VAL A 41 -2.73 9.40 -9.21
C VAL A 41 -3.31 10.77 -9.52
N LEU A 42 -3.34 11.67 -8.53
CA LEU A 42 -3.87 13.02 -8.70
C LEU A 42 -3.01 13.88 -9.63
N ALA A 43 -1.67 13.71 -9.58
CA ALA A 43 -0.72 14.52 -10.34
C ALA A 43 -0.49 13.98 -11.77
N ASN A 44 -0.31 12.67 -11.93
CA ASN A 44 0.15 12.04 -13.18
C ASN A 44 -0.92 11.18 -13.85
N GLY A 45 -2.09 11.02 -13.22
CA GLY A 45 -3.16 10.14 -13.68
C GLY A 45 -2.98 8.68 -13.26
N ALA A 46 -4.10 7.95 -13.26
CA ALA A 46 -4.18 6.59 -12.71
C ALA A 46 -3.25 5.58 -13.41
N ARG A 47 -3.14 5.65 -14.76
CA ARG A 47 -2.32 4.71 -15.53
C ARG A 47 -0.83 4.86 -15.19
N THR A 48 -0.34 6.09 -15.16
CA THR A 48 1.07 6.38 -14.84
C THR A 48 1.39 6.02 -13.40
N ALA A 49 0.49 6.35 -12.46
CA ALA A 49 0.65 5.99 -11.05
C ALA A 49 0.66 4.48 -10.83
N LEU A 50 -0.17 3.72 -11.55
CA LEU A 50 -0.18 2.25 -11.49
C LEU A 50 1.17 1.66 -11.96
N LEU A 51 1.71 2.15 -13.06
CA LEU A 51 3.01 1.70 -13.57
C LEU A 51 4.15 2.05 -12.60
N GLN A 52 4.11 3.25 -12.02
CA GLN A 52 5.08 3.68 -11.02
C GLN A 52 4.98 2.84 -9.74
N ALA A 53 3.77 2.53 -9.28
CA ALA A 53 3.55 1.67 -8.12
C ALA A 53 4.04 0.25 -8.38
N ALA A 54 3.73 -0.34 -9.53
CA ALA A 54 4.22 -1.67 -9.91
C ALA A 54 5.76 -1.71 -9.97
N ALA A 55 6.39 -0.72 -10.60
CA ALA A 55 7.84 -0.62 -10.66
C ALA A 55 8.48 -0.46 -9.27
N ALA A 56 7.89 0.37 -8.39
CA ALA A 56 8.38 0.57 -7.03
C ALA A 56 8.31 -0.72 -6.20
N VAL A 57 7.21 -1.47 -6.32
CA VAL A 57 7.03 -2.76 -5.62
C VAL A 57 8.03 -3.79 -6.11
N LEU A 58 8.26 -3.88 -7.43
CA LEU A 58 9.24 -4.80 -8.01
C LEU A 58 10.67 -4.47 -7.54
N ILE A 59 11.03 -3.19 -7.52
CA ILE A 59 12.34 -2.74 -7.03
C ILE A 59 12.50 -3.04 -5.54
N ALA A 60 11.51 -2.72 -4.72
CA ALA A 60 11.55 -2.96 -3.29
C ALA A 60 11.63 -4.47 -2.97
N SER A 61 10.84 -5.29 -3.66
CA SER A 61 10.85 -6.76 -3.51
C SER A 61 12.17 -7.37 -3.97
N GLY A 62 12.71 -6.89 -5.10
CA GLY A 62 14.01 -7.33 -5.61
C GLY A 62 15.16 -6.97 -4.66
N LEU A 63 15.14 -5.76 -4.10
CA LEU A 63 16.12 -5.33 -3.11
C LEU A 63 16.05 -6.18 -1.83
N ALA A 64 14.83 -6.49 -1.35
CA ALA A 64 14.65 -7.35 -0.19
C ALA A 64 15.22 -8.76 -0.43
N MET A 65 15.01 -9.32 -1.63
CA MET A 65 15.60 -10.62 -2.01
C MET A 65 17.13 -10.58 -2.06
N LEU A 66 17.71 -9.50 -2.59
CA LEU A 66 19.18 -9.33 -2.63
C LEU A 66 19.79 -9.22 -1.24
N LEU A 67 19.06 -8.69 -0.27
CA LEU A 67 19.47 -8.58 1.14
C LEU A 67 19.21 -9.88 1.94
N GLY A 68 18.87 -10.98 1.28
CA GLY A 68 18.61 -12.28 1.92
C GLY A 68 17.22 -12.40 2.56
N GLY A 69 16.34 -11.44 2.35
CA GLY A 69 14.95 -11.47 2.83
C GLY A 69 14.00 -12.11 1.82
N SER A 70 12.75 -12.32 2.25
CA SER A 70 11.65 -12.71 1.37
C SER A 70 10.98 -11.47 0.77
N GLY A 71 10.83 -11.41 -0.55
CA GLY A 71 10.09 -10.35 -1.23
C GLY A 71 8.57 -10.47 -1.10
N TRP A 72 8.07 -11.63 -0.68
CA TRP A 72 6.63 -11.93 -0.59
C TRP A 72 5.87 -11.03 0.40
N PRO A 73 6.35 -10.78 1.64
CA PRO A 73 5.67 -9.89 2.57
C PRO A 73 5.54 -8.46 2.05
N LEU A 74 6.58 -7.95 1.36
CA LEU A 74 6.53 -6.61 0.76
C LEU A 74 5.52 -6.54 -0.38
N LEU A 75 5.46 -7.57 -1.22
CA LEU A 75 4.52 -7.64 -2.33
C LEU A 75 3.08 -7.72 -1.84
N SER A 76 2.78 -8.58 -0.87
CA SER A 76 1.45 -8.69 -0.27
C SER A 76 1.01 -7.39 0.42
N THR A 77 1.89 -6.77 1.21
CA THR A 77 1.63 -5.49 1.88
C THR A 77 1.37 -4.38 0.85
N ALA A 78 2.17 -4.31 -0.20
CA ALA A 78 2.00 -3.31 -1.26
C ALA A 78 0.65 -3.47 -1.98
N VAL A 79 0.23 -4.70 -2.29
CA VAL A 79 -1.08 -4.94 -2.92
C VAL A 79 -2.22 -4.51 -2.01
N VAL A 80 -2.17 -4.91 -0.73
CA VAL A 80 -3.21 -4.58 0.26
C VAL A 80 -3.33 -3.07 0.49
N ILE A 81 -2.23 -2.33 0.46
CA ILE A 81 -2.22 -0.89 0.69
C ILE A 81 -2.47 -0.10 -0.60
N CYS A 82 -1.74 -0.41 -1.67
CA CYS A 82 -1.77 0.40 -2.89
C CYS A 82 -3.08 0.24 -3.68
N LEU A 83 -3.67 -0.96 -3.69
CA LEU A 83 -4.86 -1.23 -4.49
C LEU A 83 -6.09 -0.42 -4.05
N PRO A 84 -6.50 -0.39 -2.77
CA PRO A 84 -7.61 0.45 -2.33
C PRO A 84 -7.30 1.95 -2.50
N CYS A 85 -6.05 2.37 -2.26
CA CYS A 85 -5.66 3.77 -2.45
C CYS A 85 -5.75 4.19 -3.92
N LEU A 86 -5.33 3.35 -4.86
CA LEU A 86 -5.48 3.58 -6.30
C LEU A 86 -6.96 3.70 -6.69
N LEU A 87 -7.81 2.79 -6.20
CA LEU A 87 -9.25 2.82 -6.47
C LEU A 87 -9.89 4.12 -5.97
N LEU A 88 -9.62 4.50 -4.72
CA LEU A 88 -10.17 5.72 -4.14
C LEU A 88 -9.68 6.98 -4.86
N ALA A 89 -8.39 7.04 -5.19
CA ALA A 89 -7.84 8.16 -5.93
C ALA A 89 -8.43 8.26 -7.34
N MET A 90 -8.68 7.14 -8.03
CA MET A 90 -9.39 7.12 -9.32
C MET A 90 -10.83 7.61 -9.20
N VAL A 91 -11.53 7.23 -8.12
CA VAL A 91 -12.89 7.73 -7.84
C VAL A 91 -12.87 9.25 -7.69
N ILE A 92 -11.93 9.79 -6.90
CA ILE A 92 -11.79 11.25 -6.70
C ILE A 92 -11.53 11.96 -8.04
N VAL A 93 -10.61 11.44 -8.86
CA VAL A 93 -10.27 12.04 -10.15
C VAL A 93 -11.48 12.06 -11.09
N ARG A 94 -12.29 10.97 -11.11
CA ARG A 94 -13.43 10.86 -12.01
C ARG A 94 -14.65 11.64 -11.56
N THR A 95 -14.95 11.60 -10.26
CA THR A 95 -16.18 12.19 -9.70
C THR A 95 -15.98 13.62 -9.22
N LYS A 96 -14.72 14.02 -9.00
CA LYS A 96 -14.34 15.30 -8.36
C LYS A 96 -15.06 15.54 -7.02
N SER A 97 -15.51 14.47 -6.38
CA SER A 97 -16.30 14.50 -5.15
C SER A 97 -15.59 13.69 -4.06
N MET A 98 -15.12 14.40 -3.04
CA MET A 98 -14.52 13.80 -1.85
C MET A 98 -15.56 13.00 -1.05
N SER A 99 -16.81 13.50 -0.97
CA SER A 99 -17.90 12.83 -0.27
C SER A 99 -18.22 11.48 -0.89
N PHE A 100 -18.23 11.38 -2.21
CA PHE A 100 -18.46 10.12 -2.91
C PHE A 100 -17.31 9.13 -2.68
N ALA A 101 -16.08 9.61 -2.66
CA ALA A 101 -14.92 8.76 -2.36
C ALA A 101 -14.99 8.17 -0.94
N VAL A 102 -15.43 8.94 0.04
CA VAL A 102 -15.65 8.46 1.42
C VAL A 102 -16.74 7.38 1.44
N GLN A 103 -17.86 7.57 0.74
CA GLN A 103 -18.92 6.56 0.64
C GLN A 103 -18.40 5.26 0.01
N VAL A 104 -17.63 5.35 -1.08
CA VAL A 104 -17.01 4.19 -1.72
C VAL A 104 -16.04 3.50 -0.77
N SER A 105 -15.23 4.25 0.01
CA SER A 105 -14.31 3.66 0.98
C SER A 105 -15.03 2.85 2.05
N VAL A 106 -16.17 3.33 2.54
CA VAL A 106 -17.00 2.60 3.51
C VAL A 106 -17.55 1.32 2.89
N ILE A 107 -18.06 1.37 1.67
CA ILE A 107 -18.57 0.19 0.97
C ILE A 107 -17.45 -0.84 0.79
N VAL A 108 -16.26 -0.41 0.33
CA VAL A 108 -15.10 -1.29 0.17
C VAL A 108 -14.68 -1.92 1.50
N ALA A 109 -14.66 -1.14 2.59
CA ALA A 109 -14.34 -1.65 3.92
C ALA A 109 -15.37 -2.70 4.40
N VAL A 110 -16.65 -2.44 4.21
CA VAL A 110 -17.72 -3.41 4.56
C VAL A 110 -17.58 -4.69 3.75
N VAL A 111 -17.39 -4.58 2.42
CA VAL A 111 -17.21 -5.75 1.54
C VAL A 111 -15.96 -6.54 1.92
N ALA A 112 -14.85 -5.86 2.24
CA ALA A 112 -13.62 -6.51 2.68
C ALA A 112 -13.82 -7.23 4.02
N THR A 113 -14.52 -6.61 4.98
CA THR A 113 -14.80 -7.21 6.28
C THR A 113 -15.72 -8.44 6.15
N VAL A 114 -16.79 -8.32 5.39
CA VAL A 114 -17.70 -9.45 5.12
C VAL A 114 -16.98 -10.57 4.38
N GLY A 115 -16.21 -10.21 3.34
CA GLY A 115 -15.41 -11.18 2.58
C GLY A 115 -14.38 -11.90 3.46
N PHE A 116 -13.72 -11.19 4.37
CA PHE A 116 -12.81 -11.80 5.33
C PHE A 116 -13.52 -12.83 6.23
N HIS A 117 -14.68 -12.49 6.78
CA HIS A 117 -15.45 -13.40 7.63
C HIS A 117 -16.03 -14.60 6.88
N LEU A 118 -16.30 -14.46 5.58
CA LEU A 118 -16.77 -15.58 4.76
C LEU A 118 -15.64 -16.52 4.33
N LEU A 119 -14.43 -15.98 4.12
CA LEU A 119 -13.28 -16.75 3.66
C LEU A 119 -12.48 -17.37 4.80
N VAL A 120 -12.46 -16.75 5.96
CA VAL A 120 -11.74 -17.20 7.15
C VAL A 120 -12.72 -17.89 8.10
N ALA A 121 -12.67 -19.23 8.15
CA ALA A 121 -13.57 -20.03 8.97
C ALA A 121 -13.41 -19.75 10.48
N ASP A 122 -12.18 -19.46 10.93
CA ASP A 122 -11.89 -19.12 12.33
C ASP A 122 -10.88 -17.95 12.39
N PRO A 123 -11.38 -16.70 12.46
CA PRO A 123 -10.53 -15.52 12.61
C PRO A 123 -9.73 -15.50 13.92
N VAL A 124 -10.24 -16.12 14.99
CA VAL A 124 -9.59 -16.16 16.30
C VAL A 124 -8.36 -17.06 16.24
N ALA A 125 -8.47 -18.22 15.64
CA ALA A 125 -7.34 -19.14 15.45
C ALA A 125 -6.24 -18.49 14.59
N LEU A 126 -6.61 -17.74 13.55
CA LEU A 126 -5.66 -17.01 12.70
C LEU A 126 -4.89 -15.96 13.52
N TRP A 127 -5.58 -15.15 14.33
CA TRP A 127 -4.95 -14.14 15.17
C TRP A 127 -4.06 -14.74 16.25
N ASN A 128 -4.49 -15.83 16.89
CA ASN A 128 -3.67 -16.54 17.86
C ASN A 128 -2.38 -17.05 17.22
N GLY A 129 -2.44 -17.60 16.02
CA GLY A 129 -1.25 -18.03 15.28
C GLY A 129 -0.26 -16.88 14.99
N VAL A 130 -0.76 -15.69 14.63
CA VAL A 130 0.08 -14.50 14.40
C VAL A 130 0.73 -14.03 15.70
N ILE A 131 -0.01 -14.04 16.82
CA ILE A 131 0.49 -13.64 18.13
C ILE A 131 1.56 -14.64 18.60
N ASP A 132 1.32 -15.93 18.50
CA ASP A 132 2.27 -16.97 18.91
C ASP A 132 3.57 -16.89 18.10
N GLN A 133 3.47 -16.66 16.79
CA GLN A 133 4.64 -16.45 15.94
C GLN A 133 5.43 -15.20 16.35
N SER A 134 4.73 -14.12 16.68
CA SER A 134 5.37 -12.88 17.14
C SER A 134 6.09 -13.05 18.48
N ILE A 135 5.50 -13.82 19.39
CA ILE A 135 6.08 -14.14 20.70
C ILE A 135 7.31 -15.05 20.52
N ALA A 136 7.26 -16.03 19.61
CA ALA A 136 8.40 -16.90 19.30
C ALA A 136 9.61 -16.09 18.85
N ILE A 137 9.42 -15.15 17.91
CA ILE A 137 10.50 -14.27 17.41
C ILE A 137 11.11 -13.45 18.56
N LEU A 138 10.30 -12.96 19.50
CA LEU A 138 10.79 -12.16 20.63
C LEU A 138 11.54 -12.99 21.67
N ARG A 139 11.32 -14.30 21.73
CA ARG A 139 12.05 -15.19 22.66
C ARG A 139 13.41 -15.62 22.13
N ASP A 140 13.62 -15.54 20.82
CA ASP A 140 14.87 -15.91 20.17
C ASP A 140 15.87 -14.74 20.07
N VAL A 141 15.51 -13.55 20.58
CA VAL A 141 16.35 -12.35 20.68
C VAL A 141 16.84 -12.15 22.10
#